data_9adfbdb71375aa9ac5b95ee365418df0
#
_entry.id   9adfbdb71375aa9ac5b95ee365418df0
#
_cell.length_a   1.000
_cell.length_b   1.000
_cell.length_c   1.000
_cell.angle_alpha   90.00
_cell.angle_beta   90.00
_cell.angle_gamma   90.00
#
_symmetry.space_group_name_H-M   'P 1'
#
loop_
_entity.id
_entity.type
_entity.pdbx_description
1 polymer ?
#
loop_
_entity_poly.entity_id
_entity_poly.type
_entity_poly.pdbx_seq_one_letter_code
_entity_poly.pdbx_strand_id
1 'polypeptide(L)'
;MQEIIEAVDRKLLEQELTPDKFVKRTNSGNNEIYIVTCHNSPNITREIGRLREITFRDAGGGTGLACDLDEFDLDKDTPFQQLFVWDPREKEIIGGYRFIHGKTLKRHKDGHIDTPTSELFHLSDTFIEDYLPHTIELGRSFVQPNYQPTVNLRRGMFALDNIWNG
;
A
#
# COMPACT_ATOMS: atom_id res chain seq x y z
N MET A 1 7.93 19.80 -9.26
CA MET A 1 7.32 18.45 -9.33
C MET A 1 8.25 17.60 -10.16
N GLN A 2 8.72 16.47 -9.62
CA GLN A 2 9.62 15.56 -10.33
C GLN A 2 8.85 14.76 -11.39
N GLU A 3 9.56 14.29 -12.43
CA GLU A 3 9.00 13.31 -13.36
C GLU A 3 8.81 11.98 -12.65
N ILE A 4 7.65 11.34 -12.87
CA ILE A 4 7.35 10.06 -12.26
C ILE A 4 8.20 8.98 -12.95
N ILE A 5 8.70 8.02 -12.18
CA ILE A 5 9.50 6.90 -12.71
C ILE A 5 8.69 6.13 -13.77
N GLU A 6 9.39 5.45 -14.67
CA GLU A 6 8.79 4.52 -15.63
C GLU A 6 8.14 3.33 -14.91
N ALA A 7 7.13 2.73 -15.57
CA ALA A 7 6.49 1.52 -15.07
C ALA A 7 7.50 0.36 -14.95
N VAL A 8 7.38 -0.38 -13.87
CA VAL A 8 8.21 -1.58 -13.67
C VAL A 8 7.78 -2.67 -14.66
N ASP A 9 8.74 -3.39 -15.25
CA ASP A 9 8.46 -4.49 -16.16
C ASP A 9 7.54 -5.53 -15.47
N ARG A 10 6.42 -5.86 -16.13
CA ARG A 10 5.42 -6.81 -15.63
C ARG A 10 6.01 -8.18 -15.28
N LYS A 11 7.05 -8.62 -16.01
CA LYS A 11 7.75 -9.88 -15.70
C LYS A 11 8.44 -9.85 -14.35
N LEU A 12 9.00 -8.71 -13.96
CA LEU A 12 9.61 -8.56 -12.63
C LEU A 12 8.55 -8.59 -11.53
N LEU A 13 7.38 -7.97 -11.78
CA LEU A 13 6.26 -8.05 -10.84
C LEU A 13 5.78 -9.50 -10.67
N GLU A 14 5.56 -10.22 -11.79
CA GLU A 14 5.12 -11.62 -11.76
C GLU A 14 6.12 -12.54 -11.01
N GLN A 15 7.42 -12.30 -11.12
CA GLN A 15 8.45 -13.07 -10.41
C GLN A 15 8.36 -12.92 -8.88
N GLU A 16 7.86 -11.80 -8.40
CA GLU A 16 7.70 -11.54 -6.96
C GLU A 16 6.34 -12.01 -6.41
N LEU A 17 5.38 -12.43 -7.26
CA LEU A 17 4.06 -12.96 -6.86
C LEU A 17 4.17 -14.46 -6.50
N THR A 18 4.76 -14.74 -5.35
CA THR A 18 4.97 -16.11 -4.87
C THR A 18 3.82 -16.57 -3.97
N PRO A 19 3.56 -17.90 -3.85
CA PRO A 19 2.42 -18.43 -3.09
C PRO A 19 2.39 -18.03 -1.60
N ASP A 20 3.54 -17.79 -1.00
CA ASP A 20 3.67 -17.37 0.40
C ASP A 20 3.17 -15.95 0.67
N LYS A 21 3.03 -15.14 -0.37
CA LYS A 21 2.52 -13.76 -0.31
C LYS A 21 1.04 -13.67 -0.70
N PHE A 22 0.51 -14.75 -1.31
CA PHE A 22 -0.88 -14.81 -1.73
C PHE A 22 -1.80 -14.96 -0.52
N VAL A 23 -2.83 -14.11 -0.45
CA VAL A 23 -3.83 -14.14 0.62
C VAL A 23 -5.07 -14.92 0.18
N LYS A 24 -5.72 -14.44 -0.86
CA LYS A 24 -6.93 -15.05 -1.42
C LYS A 24 -7.31 -14.43 -2.76
N ARG A 25 -8.30 -15.01 -3.42
CA ARG A 25 -8.97 -14.36 -4.54
C ARG A 25 -10.05 -13.40 -4.05
N THR A 26 -10.28 -12.36 -4.84
CA THR A 26 -11.35 -11.40 -4.57
C THR A 26 -12.73 -12.03 -4.81
N ASN A 27 -13.75 -11.53 -4.11
CA ASN A 27 -15.12 -12.00 -4.27
C ASN A 27 -15.71 -11.67 -5.65
N SER A 28 -15.18 -10.63 -6.29
CA SER A 28 -15.62 -10.17 -7.62
C SER A 28 -14.43 -9.96 -8.54
N GLY A 29 -14.61 -10.26 -9.83
CA GLY A 29 -13.59 -9.98 -10.86
C GLY A 29 -12.49 -11.04 -10.99
N ASN A 30 -12.44 -12.06 -10.12
CA ASN A 30 -11.42 -13.12 -10.10
C ASN A 30 -9.98 -12.58 -10.04
N ASN A 31 -9.78 -11.48 -9.31
CA ASN A 31 -8.49 -10.90 -9.02
C ASN A 31 -7.84 -11.58 -7.80
N GLU A 32 -6.61 -11.25 -7.53
CA GLU A 32 -5.81 -11.88 -6.47
C GLU A 32 -5.33 -10.83 -5.47
N ILE A 33 -5.34 -11.15 -4.18
CA ILE A 33 -4.86 -10.30 -3.11
C ILE A 33 -3.53 -10.84 -2.61
N TYR A 34 -2.55 -9.95 -2.50
CA TYR A 34 -1.22 -10.23 -2.00
C TYR A 34 -0.84 -9.26 -0.87
N ILE A 35 0.03 -9.71 0.01
CA ILE A 35 0.70 -8.89 1.02
C ILE A 35 2.21 -9.03 0.85
N VAL A 36 2.90 -7.89 0.73
CA VAL A 36 4.34 -7.83 0.54
C VAL A 36 4.99 -6.75 1.40
N THR A 37 6.31 -6.74 1.43
CA THR A 37 7.14 -5.67 1.99
C THR A 37 8.21 -5.26 0.99
N CYS A 38 8.87 -4.13 1.20
CA CYS A 38 10.00 -3.70 0.39
C CYS A 38 11.15 -4.72 0.35
N HIS A 39 11.29 -5.54 1.41
CA HIS A 39 12.35 -6.54 1.52
C HIS A 39 12.12 -7.78 0.66
N ASN A 40 10.87 -8.24 0.57
CA ASN A 40 10.55 -9.47 -0.15
C ASN A 40 10.01 -9.24 -1.56
N SER A 41 9.66 -7.98 -1.91
CA SER A 41 9.10 -7.61 -3.21
C SER A 41 9.44 -6.16 -3.58
N PRO A 42 10.74 -5.86 -3.81
CA PRO A 42 11.18 -4.49 -4.09
C PRO A 42 10.61 -3.92 -5.39
N ASN A 43 10.41 -4.73 -6.43
CA ASN A 43 9.83 -4.29 -7.69
C ASN A 43 8.35 -3.97 -7.56
N ILE A 44 7.58 -4.82 -6.85
CA ILE A 44 6.16 -4.55 -6.55
C ILE A 44 6.04 -3.30 -5.69
N THR A 45 6.85 -3.15 -4.65
CA THR A 45 6.85 -1.96 -3.79
C THR A 45 7.13 -0.69 -4.61
N ARG A 46 8.09 -0.74 -5.51
CA ARG A 46 8.41 0.38 -6.41
C ARG A 46 7.24 0.73 -7.34
N GLU A 47 6.59 -0.26 -7.92
CA GLU A 47 5.42 -0.05 -8.78
C GLU A 47 4.23 0.51 -7.99
N ILE A 48 3.99 0.04 -6.77
CA ILE A 48 2.98 0.60 -5.86
C ILE A 48 3.26 2.09 -5.62
N GLY A 49 4.50 2.45 -5.29
CA GLY A 49 4.88 3.85 -5.07
C GLY A 49 4.67 4.72 -6.31
N ARG A 50 4.97 4.19 -7.51
CA ARG A 50 4.70 4.87 -8.79
C ARG A 50 3.20 5.10 -8.99
N LEU A 51 2.38 4.07 -8.81
CA LEU A 51 0.93 4.14 -9.00
C LEU A 51 0.26 5.06 -7.95
N ARG A 52 0.75 5.06 -6.72
CA ARG A 52 0.31 5.98 -5.67
C ARG A 52 0.56 7.43 -6.08
N GLU A 53 1.78 7.75 -6.53
CA GLU A 53 2.12 9.11 -6.95
C GLU A 53 1.26 9.57 -8.13
N ILE A 54 1.03 8.71 -9.14
CA ILE A 54 0.12 9.02 -10.26
C ILE A 54 -1.29 9.32 -9.74
N THR A 55 -1.84 8.42 -8.94
CA THR A 55 -3.22 8.52 -8.44
C THR A 55 -3.43 9.75 -7.56
N PHE A 56 -2.51 10.00 -6.63
CA PHE A 56 -2.62 11.15 -5.72
C PHE A 56 -2.36 12.47 -6.43
N ARG A 57 -1.46 12.52 -7.43
CA ARG A 57 -1.24 13.71 -8.26
C ARG A 57 -2.48 14.08 -9.05
N ASP A 58 -3.14 13.09 -9.66
CA ASP A 58 -4.41 13.28 -10.37
C ASP A 58 -5.49 13.88 -9.46
N ALA A 59 -5.49 13.48 -8.18
CA ALA A 59 -6.40 14.00 -7.17
C ALA A 59 -5.94 15.33 -6.52
N GLY A 60 -4.80 15.88 -6.95
CA GLY A 60 -4.25 17.14 -6.42
C GLY A 60 -3.50 17.00 -5.08
N GLY A 61 -3.19 15.77 -4.63
CA GLY A 61 -2.57 15.47 -3.35
C GLY A 61 -1.27 14.65 -3.43
N GLY A 62 -0.62 14.58 -4.58
CA GLY A 62 0.65 13.87 -4.75
C GLY A 62 1.81 14.49 -3.98
N THR A 63 2.84 13.69 -3.68
CA THR A 63 4.04 14.15 -2.99
C THR A 63 4.88 15.10 -3.83
N GLY A 64 4.74 15.04 -5.16
CA GLY A 64 5.58 15.76 -6.13
C GLY A 64 6.92 15.08 -6.38
N LEU A 65 7.19 13.94 -5.74
CA LEU A 65 8.38 13.13 -5.94
C LEU A 65 8.23 12.19 -7.16
N ALA A 66 9.29 11.57 -7.59
CA ALA A 66 9.27 10.63 -8.70
C ALA A 66 8.54 9.31 -8.37
N CYS A 67 8.39 9.00 -7.08
CA CYS A 67 7.75 7.79 -6.55
C CYS A 67 7.30 8.07 -5.12
N ASP A 68 6.05 7.74 -4.75
CA ASP A 68 5.52 7.90 -3.39
C ASP A 68 5.90 6.70 -2.52
N LEU A 69 7.15 6.70 -2.08
CA LEU A 69 7.67 5.80 -1.05
C LEU A 69 8.37 6.65 0.00
N ASP A 70 8.05 6.41 1.26
CA ASP A 70 8.63 7.10 2.41
C ASP A 70 9.43 6.13 3.31
N GLU A 71 9.97 6.65 4.42
CA GLU A 71 10.73 5.89 5.40
C GLU A 71 9.92 4.74 6.01
N PHE A 72 8.61 4.88 6.16
CA PHE A 72 7.75 3.82 6.69
C PHE A 72 7.58 2.66 5.71
N ASP A 73 7.55 2.94 4.40
CA ASP A 73 7.51 1.90 3.36
C ASP A 73 8.85 1.15 3.27
N LEU A 74 9.96 1.84 3.56
CA LEU A 74 11.33 1.38 3.34
C LEU A 74 12.09 1.06 4.63
N ASP A 75 11.42 1.07 5.80
CA ASP A 75 12.05 0.80 7.08
C ASP A 75 12.81 -0.53 7.06
N LYS A 76 14.00 -0.52 7.66
CA LYS A 76 14.91 -1.66 7.63
C LYS A 76 14.44 -2.82 8.51
N ASP A 77 13.81 -2.51 9.63
CA ASP A 77 13.45 -3.50 10.65
C ASP A 77 11.96 -3.84 10.60
N THR A 78 11.10 -2.83 10.45
CA THR A 78 9.64 -2.95 10.53
C THR A 78 8.91 -2.14 9.44
N PRO A 79 9.14 -2.44 8.15
CA PRO A 79 8.46 -1.73 7.08
C PRO A 79 6.96 -1.97 7.11
N PHE A 80 6.19 -0.97 6.71
CA PHE A 80 4.77 -1.17 6.44
C PHE A 80 4.58 -2.25 5.39
N GLN A 81 3.59 -3.10 5.62
CA GLN A 81 3.16 -4.09 4.65
C GLN A 81 2.26 -3.43 3.60
N GLN A 82 2.39 -3.90 2.36
CA GLN A 82 1.56 -3.46 1.24
C GLN A 82 0.55 -4.55 0.92
N LEU A 83 -0.74 -4.30 1.17
CA LEU A 83 -1.80 -5.13 0.65
C LEU A 83 -2.24 -4.55 -0.69
N PHE A 84 -2.29 -5.37 -1.73
CA PHE A 84 -2.73 -4.92 -3.04
C PHE A 84 -3.54 -5.99 -3.77
N VAL A 85 -4.34 -5.52 -4.72
CA VAL A 85 -5.13 -6.35 -5.63
C VAL A 85 -4.43 -6.41 -6.98
N TRP A 86 -4.19 -7.61 -7.45
CA TRP A 86 -3.57 -7.95 -8.73
C TRP A 86 -4.62 -8.43 -9.74
N ASP A 87 -4.60 -7.90 -10.96
CA ASP A 87 -5.35 -8.45 -12.08
C ASP A 87 -4.46 -9.43 -12.87
N PRO A 88 -4.68 -10.75 -12.76
CA PRO A 88 -3.82 -11.73 -13.43
C PRO A 88 -3.98 -11.76 -14.95
N ARG A 89 -5.05 -11.17 -15.50
CA ARG A 89 -5.29 -11.11 -16.94
C ARG A 89 -4.55 -9.94 -17.58
N GLU A 90 -4.65 -8.77 -16.96
CA GLU A 90 -3.97 -7.57 -17.44
C GLU A 90 -2.52 -7.49 -16.93
N LYS A 91 -2.18 -8.28 -15.91
CA LYS A 91 -0.88 -8.27 -15.21
C LYS A 91 -0.56 -6.89 -14.64
N GLU A 92 -1.52 -6.35 -13.91
CA GLU A 92 -1.47 -5.01 -13.33
C GLU A 92 -1.95 -4.98 -11.88
N ILE A 93 -1.38 -4.06 -11.10
CA ILE A 93 -1.87 -3.74 -9.77
C ILE A 93 -3.09 -2.84 -9.92
N ILE A 94 -4.25 -3.27 -9.41
CA ILE A 94 -5.50 -2.49 -9.44
C ILE A 94 -5.44 -1.33 -8.45
N GLY A 95 -4.97 -1.61 -7.25
CA GLY A 95 -4.89 -0.68 -6.13
C GLY A 95 -4.53 -1.42 -4.85
N GLY A 96 -4.50 -0.71 -3.75
CA GLY A 96 -4.14 -1.28 -2.45
C GLY A 96 -4.02 -0.22 -1.37
N TYR A 97 -3.45 -0.62 -0.24
CA TYR A 97 -3.10 0.23 0.88
C TYR A 97 -1.90 -0.34 1.63
N ARG A 98 -1.22 0.50 2.39
CA ARG A 98 -0.21 0.03 3.34
C ARG A 98 -0.80 -0.13 4.73
N PHE A 99 -0.24 -1.02 5.52
CA PHE A 99 -0.65 -1.20 6.91
C PHE A 99 0.49 -1.67 7.80
N ILE A 100 0.32 -1.44 9.09
CA ILE A 100 1.19 -1.97 10.12
C ILE A 100 0.37 -2.36 11.35
N HIS A 101 0.76 -3.45 12.01
CA HIS A 101 0.17 -3.82 13.29
C HIS A 101 0.81 -3.02 14.42
N GLY A 102 0.00 -2.35 15.23
CA GLY A 102 0.49 -1.55 16.35
C GLY A 102 1.35 -2.33 17.34
N LYS A 103 1.10 -3.64 17.51
CA LYS A 103 1.92 -4.54 18.34
C LYS A 103 3.36 -4.71 17.85
N THR A 104 3.68 -4.41 16.60
CA THR A 104 5.03 -4.50 16.05
C THR A 104 5.82 -3.21 16.21
N LEU A 105 5.13 -2.13 16.52
CA LEU A 105 5.73 -0.81 16.70
C LEU A 105 6.48 -0.73 18.01
N LYS A 106 7.63 -0.07 17.97
CA LYS A 106 8.46 0.14 19.16
C LYS A 106 8.22 1.54 19.72
N ARG A 107 8.07 1.62 21.04
CA ARG A 107 8.08 2.89 21.75
C ARG A 107 9.52 3.31 22.01
N HIS A 108 9.91 4.47 21.54
CA HIS A 108 11.21 5.09 21.84
C HIS A 108 11.29 5.57 23.30
N LYS A 109 12.50 5.86 23.76
CA LYS A 109 12.75 6.32 25.15
C LYS A 109 12.07 7.64 25.49
N ASP A 110 11.84 8.49 24.49
CA ASP A 110 11.12 9.76 24.59
C ASP A 110 9.60 9.61 24.51
N GLY A 111 9.11 8.37 24.36
CA GLY A 111 7.68 8.04 24.24
C GLY A 111 7.14 8.05 22.82
N HIS A 112 7.95 8.43 21.83
CA HIS A 112 7.54 8.47 20.43
C HIS A 112 7.31 7.06 19.84
N ILE A 113 6.38 6.96 18.90
CA ILE A 113 6.09 5.75 18.09
C ILE A 113 6.27 6.14 16.63
N ASP A 114 7.03 5.35 15.86
CA ASP A 114 7.33 5.65 14.46
C ASP A 114 6.16 5.26 13.56
N THR A 115 5.19 6.16 13.40
CA THR A 115 4.08 6.03 12.45
C THR A 115 3.69 7.37 11.83
N PRO A 116 3.11 7.40 10.63
CA PRO A 116 2.55 8.62 10.06
C PRO A 116 1.53 9.33 10.96
N THR A 117 0.75 8.57 11.73
CA THR A 117 -0.23 9.13 12.67
C THR A 117 0.46 9.88 13.81
N SER A 118 1.58 9.38 14.33
CA SER A 118 2.31 10.03 15.42
C SER A 118 3.06 11.30 15.00
N GLU A 119 3.32 11.48 13.70
CA GLU A 119 3.85 12.72 13.17
C GLU A 119 2.81 13.86 13.18
N LEU A 120 1.53 13.50 13.09
CA LEU A 120 0.41 14.45 13.03
C LEU A 120 -0.26 14.67 14.38
N PHE A 121 -0.23 13.65 15.25
CA PHE A 121 -0.99 13.63 16.50
C PHE A 121 -0.13 13.15 17.66
N HIS A 122 -0.34 13.76 18.82
CA HIS A 122 0.21 13.24 20.08
C HIS A 122 -0.66 12.07 20.55
N LEU A 123 -0.06 10.89 20.65
CA LEU A 123 -0.73 9.70 21.16
C LEU A 123 -0.61 9.68 22.69
N SER A 124 -1.73 9.50 23.40
CA SER A 124 -1.71 9.40 24.86
C SER A 124 -1.07 8.09 25.33
N ASP A 125 -0.51 8.08 26.56
CA ASP A 125 0.05 6.86 27.14
C ASP A 125 -0.99 5.74 27.22
N THR A 126 -2.21 6.04 27.62
CA THR A 126 -3.33 5.09 27.62
C THR A 126 -3.55 4.46 26.25
N PHE A 127 -3.54 5.28 25.18
CA PHE A 127 -3.70 4.73 23.81
C PHE A 127 -2.53 3.81 23.46
N ILE A 128 -1.31 4.23 23.73
CA ILE A 128 -0.09 3.46 23.42
C ILE A 128 -0.05 2.12 24.18
N GLU A 129 -0.45 2.12 25.43
CA GLU A 129 -0.35 0.93 26.31
C GLU A 129 -1.52 -0.04 26.12
N ASP A 130 -2.75 0.49 26.05
CA ASP A 130 -3.97 -0.33 26.10
C ASP A 130 -4.58 -0.63 24.72
N TYR A 131 -4.43 0.28 23.76
CA TYR A 131 -5.12 0.18 22.46
C TYR A 131 -4.19 -0.12 21.30
N LEU A 132 -3.03 0.54 21.22
CA LEU A 132 -2.10 0.39 20.08
C LEU A 132 -1.75 -1.08 19.78
N PRO A 133 -1.47 -1.96 20.77
CA PRO A 133 -1.16 -3.37 20.49
C PRO A 133 -2.28 -4.15 19.79
N HIS A 134 -3.51 -3.63 19.86
CA HIS A 134 -4.72 -4.23 19.27
C HIS A 134 -5.23 -3.48 18.04
N THR A 135 -4.45 -2.53 17.51
CA THR A 135 -4.81 -1.71 16.34
C THR A 135 -3.98 -2.08 15.13
N ILE A 136 -4.51 -1.70 13.98
CA ILE A 136 -3.80 -1.71 12.70
C ILE A 136 -3.89 -0.29 12.14
N GLU A 137 -2.76 0.32 11.84
CA GLU A 137 -2.73 1.57 11.11
C GLU A 137 -2.78 1.30 9.62
N LEU A 138 -3.72 1.93 8.92
CA LEU A 138 -3.90 1.86 7.47
C LEU A 138 -3.57 3.21 6.86
N GLY A 139 -2.91 3.21 5.70
CA GLY A 139 -2.60 4.44 4.99
C GLY A 139 -2.41 4.26 3.49
N ARG A 140 -2.31 5.37 2.79
CA ARG A 140 -2.00 5.37 1.36
C ARG A 140 -2.93 4.50 0.51
N SER A 141 -4.23 4.47 0.82
CA SER A 141 -5.22 3.74 0.02
C SER A 141 -5.38 4.37 -1.36
N PHE A 142 -5.28 3.57 -2.41
CA PHE A 142 -5.39 4.05 -3.80
C PHE A 142 -6.05 3.02 -4.71
N VAL A 143 -6.68 3.52 -5.77
CA VAL A 143 -7.07 2.76 -6.98
C VAL A 143 -6.45 3.47 -8.16
N GLN A 144 -5.62 2.78 -8.96
CA GLN A 144 -4.95 3.40 -10.09
C GLN A 144 -5.96 3.94 -11.13
N PRO A 145 -5.64 5.02 -11.87
CA PRO A 145 -6.61 5.70 -12.74
C PRO A 145 -7.32 4.78 -13.74
N ASN A 146 -6.61 3.80 -14.34
CA ASN A 146 -7.19 2.87 -15.32
C ASN A 146 -8.30 1.96 -14.75
N TYR A 147 -8.38 1.84 -13.42
CA TYR A 147 -9.39 1.05 -12.70
C TYR A 147 -10.37 1.92 -11.92
N GLN A 148 -10.41 3.22 -12.18
CA GLN A 148 -11.43 4.10 -11.62
C GLN A 148 -12.69 4.08 -12.49
N PRO A 149 -13.90 4.09 -11.91
CA PRO A 149 -15.17 4.05 -12.65
C PRO A 149 -15.35 5.20 -13.65
N THR A 150 -14.73 6.34 -13.38
CA THR A 150 -14.74 7.52 -14.26
C THR A 150 -13.96 7.30 -15.56
N VAL A 151 -12.98 6.41 -15.56
CA VAL A 151 -12.15 6.08 -16.73
C VAL A 151 -12.64 4.80 -17.39
N ASN A 152 -12.95 3.78 -16.61
CA ASN A 152 -13.44 2.49 -17.10
C ASN A 152 -14.44 1.89 -16.12
N LEU A 153 -15.74 2.11 -16.37
CA LEU A 153 -16.81 1.66 -15.49
C LEU A 153 -16.75 0.15 -15.21
N ARG A 154 -16.49 -0.67 -16.24
CA ARG A 154 -16.46 -2.13 -16.10
C ARG A 154 -15.31 -2.63 -15.23
N ARG A 155 -14.12 -2.04 -15.36
CA ARG A 155 -12.93 -2.39 -14.55
C ARG A 155 -13.02 -1.80 -13.15
N GLY A 156 -13.56 -0.59 -13.02
CA GLY A 156 -13.64 0.13 -11.75
C GLY A 156 -14.76 -0.29 -10.83
N MET A 157 -15.80 -0.98 -11.34
CA MET A 157 -17.02 -1.28 -10.59
C MET A 157 -16.76 -2.00 -9.25
N PHE A 158 -15.75 -2.87 -9.19
CA PHE A 158 -15.41 -3.64 -7.99
C PHE A 158 -14.01 -3.33 -7.44
N ALA A 159 -13.31 -2.35 -8.02
CA ALA A 159 -11.91 -2.11 -7.65
C ALA A 159 -11.78 -1.72 -6.17
N LEU A 160 -12.60 -0.78 -5.69
CA LEU A 160 -12.59 -0.34 -4.30
C LEU A 160 -13.03 -1.47 -3.35
N ASP A 161 -14.13 -2.16 -3.68
CA ASP A 161 -14.64 -3.27 -2.88
C ASP A 161 -13.60 -4.40 -2.76
N ASN A 162 -12.88 -4.69 -3.84
CA ASN A 162 -11.84 -5.72 -3.85
C ASN A 162 -10.66 -5.39 -2.94
N ILE A 163 -10.29 -4.12 -2.80
CA ILE A 163 -9.24 -3.67 -1.88
C ILE A 163 -9.63 -3.96 -0.43
N TRP A 164 -10.91 -3.77 -0.07
CA TRP A 164 -11.43 -4.02 1.27
C TRP A 164 -11.82 -5.48 1.53
N ASN A 165 -11.60 -6.37 0.58
CA ASN A 165 -11.75 -7.82 0.76
C ASN A 165 -10.52 -8.50 1.37
N GLY A 166 -9.42 -7.78 1.52
CA GLY A 166 -8.14 -8.25 2.03
C GLY A 166 -8.05 -8.47 3.54
#